data_7893def297b7850b3ad2826a2e3f976c
#
_entry.id   7893def297b7850b3ad2826a2e3f976c
#
_cell.length_a   1.000
_cell.length_b   1.000
_cell.length_c   1.000
_cell.angle_alpha   90.00
_cell.angle_beta   90.00
_cell.angle_gamma   90.00
#
_symmetry.space_group_name_H-M   'P 1'
#
loop_
_entity.id
_entity.type
_entity.pdbx_description
1 polymer ?
#
loop_
_entity_poly.entity_id
_entity_poly.type
_entity_poly.pdbx_seq_one_letter_code
_entity_poly.pdbx_strand_id
1 'polypeptide(L)' 'YDIEKTIIDILFYRNKVGIEETKEILINYLGRSDRDLNKLHEYAQKLRCEKILRTYLEVLI' A
#
# COMPACT_ATOMS: atom_id res chain seq x y z
N TYR A 1 4.27 1.32 16.08
CA TYR A 1 3.46 1.75 14.92
C TYR A 1 4.12 1.31 13.63
N ASP A 2 3.37 0.69 12.80
CA ASP A 2 3.87 0.08 11.57
C ASP A 2 3.11 0.65 10.38
N ILE A 3 3.74 1.59 9.68
CA ILE A 3 3.10 2.29 8.58
C ILE A 3 2.80 1.34 7.40
N GLU A 4 3.67 0.36 7.18
CA GLU A 4 3.47 -0.63 6.11
C GLU A 4 2.19 -1.42 6.35
N LYS A 5 1.97 -1.85 7.58
CA LYS A 5 0.75 -2.55 7.93
C LYS A 5 -0.48 -1.67 7.74
N THR A 6 -0.39 -0.42 8.13
CA THR A 6 -1.49 0.54 7.97
C THR A 6 -1.86 0.70 6.51
N ILE A 7 -0.85 0.83 5.64
CA ILE A 7 -1.08 0.98 4.20
C ILE A 7 -1.75 -0.27 3.62
N ILE A 8 -1.29 -1.45 4.02
CA ILE A 8 -1.88 -2.70 3.55
C ILE A 8 -3.32 -2.85 4.05
N ASP A 9 -3.60 -2.45 5.27
CA ASP A 9 -4.96 -2.45 5.78
C ASP A 9 -5.88 -1.55 4.95
N ILE A 10 -5.39 -0.38 4.56
CA ILE A 10 -6.14 0.54 3.72
C ILE A 10 -6.41 -0.09 2.35
N LEU A 11 -5.43 -0.74 1.76
CA LEU A 11 -5.59 -1.43 0.48
C LEU A 11 -6.60 -2.58 0.60
N PHE A 12 -6.55 -3.31 1.69
CA PHE A 12 -7.45 -4.43 1.93
C PHE A 12 -8.91 -3.94 2.03
N TYR A 13 -9.12 -2.79 2.66
CA TYR A 13 -10.44 -2.21 2.84
C TYR A 13 -10.75 -1.09 1.83
N ARG A 14 -10.09 -1.12 0.66
CA ARG A 14 -10.20 -0.06 -0.34
C ARG A 14 -11.62 0.21 -0.81
N ASN A 15 -12.53 -0.74 -0.67
CA ASN A 15 -13.92 -0.54 -1.04
C ASN A 15 -14.62 0.51 -0.16
N LYS A 16 -14.07 0.77 1.02
CA LYS A 16 -14.58 1.78 1.95
C LYS A 16 -13.80 3.08 1.85
N VAL A 17 -12.58 3.02 1.30
CA VAL A 17 -11.72 4.18 1.09
C VAL A 17 -11.63 4.39 -0.42
N GLY A 18 -11.81 5.60 -0.90
CA GLY A 18 -11.80 5.87 -2.33
C GLY A 18 -10.45 5.54 -2.98
N ILE A 19 -10.49 5.20 -4.27
CA ILE A 19 -9.27 4.88 -5.04
C ILE A 19 -8.30 6.06 -5.02
N GLU A 20 -8.82 7.28 -5.15
CA GLU A 20 -8.00 8.49 -5.15
C GLU A 20 -7.26 8.66 -3.82
N GLU A 21 -7.94 8.41 -2.71
CA GLU A 21 -7.33 8.52 -1.39
C GLU A 21 -6.25 7.45 -1.21
N THR A 22 -6.49 6.24 -1.70
CA THR A 22 -5.53 5.15 -1.62
C THR A 22 -4.28 5.49 -2.42
N LYS A 23 -4.44 6.03 -3.62
CA LYS A 23 -3.31 6.46 -4.45
C LYS A 23 -2.48 7.52 -3.75
N GLU A 24 -3.14 8.51 -3.17
CA GLU A 24 -2.48 9.60 -2.48
C GLU A 24 -1.65 9.09 -1.30
N ILE A 25 -2.21 8.18 -0.53
CA ILE A 25 -1.51 7.57 0.60
C ILE A 25 -0.25 6.83 0.12
N LEU A 26 -0.37 6.08 -0.97
CA LEU A 26 0.77 5.34 -1.54
C LEU A 26 1.83 6.29 -2.08
N ILE A 27 1.43 7.36 -2.76
CA ILE A 27 2.37 8.35 -3.27
C ILE A 27 3.15 8.99 -2.12
N ASN A 28 2.46 9.35 -1.05
CA ASN A 28 3.10 9.92 0.14
C ASN A 28 4.08 8.93 0.78
N TYR A 29 3.68 7.67 0.86
CA TYR A 29 4.56 6.63 1.40
C TYR A 29 5.81 6.44 0.55
N LEU A 30 5.65 6.38 -0.76
CA LEU A 30 6.77 6.17 -1.68
C LEU A 30 7.76 7.32 -1.66
N GLY A 31 7.31 8.52 -1.26
CA GLY A 31 8.17 9.69 -1.11
C GLY A 31 8.97 9.70 0.18
N ARG A 32 8.71 8.79 1.11
CA ARG A 32 9.44 8.74 2.38
C ARG A 32 10.80 8.08 2.18
N SER A 33 11.80 8.59 2.91
CA SER A 33 13.15 8.02 2.86
C SER A 33 13.25 6.73 3.68
N ASP A 34 12.35 6.52 4.62
CA ASP A 34 12.36 5.35 5.50
C ASP A 34 11.42 4.24 5.03
N ARG A 35 10.97 4.30 3.78
CA ARG A 35 10.10 3.28 3.22
C ARG A 35 10.80 1.93 3.15
N ASP A 36 10.03 0.86 3.38
CA ASP A 36 10.52 -0.51 3.27
C ASP A 36 9.57 -1.30 2.37
N LEU A 37 9.90 -1.37 1.10
CA LEU A 37 9.06 -2.05 0.11
C LEU A 37 8.99 -3.55 0.34
N ASN A 38 10.06 -4.14 0.87
CA ASN A 38 10.07 -5.57 1.20
C ASN A 38 9.07 -5.88 2.30
N LYS A 39 9.04 -5.05 3.33
CA LYS A 39 8.11 -5.21 4.44
C LYS A 39 6.66 -5.00 3.99
N LEU A 40 6.46 -3.99 3.15
CA LEU A 40 5.15 -3.70 2.58
C LEU A 40 4.63 -4.90 1.79
N HIS A 41 5.49 -5.47 0.93
CA HIS A 41 5.15 -6.65 0.14
C HIS A 41 4.84 -7.86 1.02
N GLU A 42 5.60 -8.04 2.08
CA GLU A 42 5.40 -9.13 3.04
C GLU A 42 4.02 -9.06 3.69
N TYR A 43 3.62 -7.88 4.15
CA TYR A 43 2.28 -7.69 4.69
C TYR A 43 1.20 -7.91 3.65
N ALA A 44 1.45 -7.49 2.41
CA ALA A 44 0.51 -7.69 1.32
C ALA A 44 0.28 -9.19 1.06
N GLN A 45 1.34 -9.99 1.12
CA GLN A 45 1.22 -11.44 0.98
C GLN A 45 0.42 -12.05 2.11
N LYS A 46 0.66 -11.62 3.34
CA LYS A 46 -0.06 -12.14 4.51
C LYS A 46 -1.57 -11.87 4.42
N LEU A 47 -1.96 -10.72 3.92
CA LEU A 47 -3.35 -10.33 3.80
C LEU A 47 -3.94 -10.65 2.42
N ARG A 48 -3.17 -11.31 1.56
CA ARG A 48 -3.59 -11.72 0.21
C ARG A 48 -4.02 -10.55 -0.66
N CYS A 49 -3.39 -9.40 -0.47
CA CYS A 49 -3.66 -8.21 -1.29
C CYS A 49 -2.47 -7.78 -2.14
N GLU A 50 -1.54 -8.71 -2.39
CA GLU A 50 -0.35 -8.40 -3.19
C GLU A 50 -0.69 -8.00 -4.62
N LYS A 51 -1.73 -8.58 -5.21
CA LYS A 51 -2.17 -8.20 -6.55
C LYS A 51 -2.62 -6.74 -6.59
N ILE A 52 -3.36 -6.32 -5.58
CA ILE A 52 -3.84 -4.95 -5.46
C ILE A 52 -2.65 -3.99 -5.32
N LEU A 53 -1.74 -4.32 -4.42
CA LEU A 53 -0.54 -3.52 -4.21
C LEU A 53 0.29 -3.42 -5.48
N ARG A 54 0.50 -4.54 -6.16
CA ARG A 54 1.25 -4.59 -7.41
C ARG A 54 0.63 -3.70 -8.47
N THR A 55 -0.69 -3.76 -8.61
CA THR A 55 -1.41 -2.94 -9.58
C THR A 55 -1.18 -1.46 -9.32
N TYR A 56 -1.29 -1.04 -8.06
CA TYR A 56 -1.04 0.35 -7.69
C TYR A 56 0.41 0.76 -7.97
N LEU A 57 1.36 -0.09 -7.62
CA LEU A 57 2.77 0.21 -7.84
C LEU A 57 3.10 0.33 -9.32
N GLU A 58 2.51 -0.50 -10.17
CA GLU A 58 2.72 -0.43 -11.62
C GLU A 58 2.20 0.88 -12.20
N VAL A 59 1.09 1.38 -11.66
CA VAL A 59 0.52 2.65 -12.12
C VAL A 59 1.33 3.84 -11.62
N LEU A 60 1.85 3.77 -10.39
CA LEU A 60 2.53 4.89 -9.74
C LEU A 60 4.03 4.96 -10.05
N ILE A 61 4.60 3.86 -10.46
CA ILE A 61 6.01 3.78 -10.84
C ILE A 61 6.12 3.63 -12.35
#